data_cbd5e887d0e9e495b7c4007700dafba8
#
_entry.id   cbd5e887d0e9e495b7c4007700dafba8
#
_cell.length_a   1.000
_cell.length_b   1.000
_cell.length_c   1.000
_cell.angle_alpha   90.00
_cell.angle_beta   90.00
_cell.angle_gamma   90.00
#
_symmetry.space_group_name_H-M   'P 1'
#
loop_
_entity.id
_entity.type
_entity.pdbx_description
1 polymer ?
#
loop_
_entity_poly.entity_id
_entity_poly.type
_entity_poly.pdbx_seq_one_letter_code
_entity_poly.pdbx_strand_id
1 'polypeptide(L)'
;FGHAQLGGVAAILANVIKEKTGFKTRGIELSLMQRCGAHLASENDVEEAFNAGAFAVKSACEGETDKMVIFKRDTDQNGNYVCTNVLMPLELAANTEKKVPAEWIINDGTYVSDEFVKYALPLIQGDAKAPLENGLPRFARLKKVYAEVK
;
A
#
# COMPACT_ATOMS: atom_id res chain seq x y z
N PHE A 1 5.37 23.12 -1.35
CA PHE A 1 5.26 22.25 -0.17
C PHE A 1 6.54 21.46 0.15
N GLY A 2 7.66 21.68 -0.56
CA GLY A 2 8.97 21.11 -0.22
C GLY A 2 9.11 19.59 -0.35
N HIS A 3 8.14 18.90 -0.90
CA HIS A 3 8.26 17.46 -1.16
C HIS A 3 9.12 17.20 -2.40
N ALA A 4 10.07 16.26 -2.29
CA ALA A 4 10.85 15.83 -3.44
C ALA A 4 9.92 15.22 -4.49
N GLN A 5 10.03 15.69 -5.73
CA GLN A 5 9.31 15.08 -6.84
C GLN A 5 10.01 13.77 -7.18
N LEU A 6 9.34 12.66 -6.83
CA LEU A 6 9.83 11.34 -7.17
C LEU A 6 9.59 11.08 -8.65
N GLY A 7 10.63 10.87 -9.41
CA GLY A 7 10.60 10.48 -10.83
C GLY A 7 11.15 9.07 -11.02
N GLY A 8 10.80 8.45 -12.15
CA GLY A 8 11.36 7.17 -12.54
C GLY A 8 12.84 7.29 -12.91
N VAL A 9 13.65 6.33 -12.48
CA VAL A 9 15.08 6.27 -12.76
C VAL A 9 15.39 5.58 -14.09
N ALA A 10 14.45 4.80 -14.62
CA ALA A 10 14.67 3.95 -15.79
C ALA A 10 15.04 4.75 -17.04
N ALA A 11 14.44 5.91 -17.27
CA ALA A 11 14.76 6.75 -18.42
C ALA A 11 16.20 7.33 -18.34
N ILE A 12 16.60 7.75 -17.13
CA ILE A 12 17.95 8.27 -16.88
C ILE A 12 18.98 7.17 -17.10
N LEU A 13 18.77 5.99 -16.52
CA LEU A 13 19.64 4.83 -16.68
C LEU A 13 19.75 4.38 -18.14
N ALA A 14 18.64 4.38 -18.87
CA ALA A 14 18.63 4.03 -20.29
C ALA A 14 19.51 4.99 -21.12
N ASN A 15 19.45 6.28 -20.84
CA ASN A 15 20.29 7.27 -21.50
C ASN A 15 21.77 7.09 -21.16
N VAL A 16 22.10 6.92 -19.88
CA VAL A 16 23.50 6.69 -19.43
C VAL A 16 24.09 5.43 -20.08
N ILE A 17 23.32 4.33 -20.12
CA ILE A 17 23.79 3.10 -20.77
C ILE A 17 24.00 3.31 -22.27
N LYS A 18 23.05 3.96 -22.94
CA LYS A 18 23.14 4.27 -24.36
C LYS A 18 24.37 5.11 -24.68
N GLU A 19 24.63 6.15 -23.90
CA GLU A 19 25.79 7.03 -24.08
C GLU A 19 27.13 6.30 -23.88
N LYS A 20 27.18 5.44 -22.83
CA LYS A 20 28.43 4.72 -22.51
C LYS A 20 28.72 3.52 -23.41
N THR A 21 27.70 2.87 -23.95
CA THR A 21 27.86 1.60 -24.67
C THR A 21 27.48 1.68 -26.15
N GLY A 22 26.74 2.70 -26.55
CA GLY A 22 26.14 2.78 -27.90
C GLY A 22 24.97 1.85 -28.15
N PHE A 23 24.60 1.00 -27.17
CA PHE A 23 23.53 0.05 -27.35
C PHE A 23 22.14 0.71 -27.30
N LYS A 24 21.20 0.16 -28.05
CA LYS A 24 19.79 0.57 -28.00
C LYS A 24 19.20 0.16 -26.67
N THR A 25 18.92 1.13 -25.82
CA THR A 25 18.37 0.92 -24.48
C THR A 25 16.96 1.50 -24.37
N ARG A 26 16.11 0.85 -23.61
CA ARG A 26 14.75 1.32 -23.28
C ARG A 26 14.54 1.25 -21.78
N GLY A 27 14.09 2.35 -21.18
CA GLY A 27 13.61 2.38 -19.80
C GLY A 27 12.12 2.01 -19.75
N ILE A 28 11.76 1.08 -18.90
CA ILE A 28 10.38 0.67 -18.68
C ILE A 28 10.01 0.99 -17.22
N GLU A 29 9.05 1.88 -17.05
CA GLU A 29 8.48 2.22 -15.74
C GLU A 29 7.09 1.59 -15.64
N LEU A 30 6.89 0.69 -14.69
CA LEU A 30 5.59 0.06 -14.46
C LEU A 30 4.61 0.99 -13.76
N SER A 31 5.12 1.89 -12.90
CA SER A 31 4.40 3.02 -12.32
C SER A 31 2.96 2.67 -11.83
N LEU A 32 1.99 3.49 -12.20
CA LEU A 32 0.59 3.32 -11.79
C LEU A 32 -0.08 2.05 -12.34
N MET A 33 0.33 1.56 -13.48
CA MET A 33 -0.24 0.32 -14.05
C MET A 33 -0.03 -0.88 -13.14
N GLN A 34 1.15 -1.00 -12.52
CA GLN A 34 1.42 -2.04 -11.55
C GLN A 34 0.59 -1.86 -10.27
N ARG A 35 0.52 -0.64 -9.75
CA ARG A 35 -0.22 -0.31 -8.52
C ARG A 35 -1.72 -0.50 -8.66
N CYS A 36 -2.26 -0.30 -9.85
CA CYS A 36 -3.69 -0.42 -10.15
C CYS A 36 -4.07 -1.79 -10.73
N GLY A 37 -3.14 -2.72 -10.82
CA GLY A 37 -3.38 -4.06 -11.33
C GLY A 37 -4.16 -4.93 -10.34
N ALA A 38 -5.49 -4.94 -10.42
CA ALA A 38 -6.36 -5.70 -9.52
C ALA A 38 -6.02 -7.20 -9.45
N HIS A 39 -5.44 -7.77 -10.50
CA HIS A 39 -5.01 -9.16 -10.55
C HIS A 39 -3.72 -9.44 -9.75
N LEU A 40 -3.05 -8.40 -9.27
CA LEU A 40 -1.84 -8.47 -8.45
C LEU A 40 -2.10 -8.06 -6.99
N ALA A 41 -3.32 -7.65 -6.65
CA ALA A 41 -3.67 -7.29 -5.29
C ALA A 41 -3.73 -8.53 -4.40
N SER A 42 -3.14 -8.49 -3.21
CA SER A 42 -3.31 -9.53 -2.22
C SER A 42 -4.67 -9.41 -1.53
N GLU A 43 -5.26 -10.54 -1.17
CA GLU A 43 -6.53 -10.58 -0.44
C GLU A 43 -6.42 -9.87 0.90
N ASN A 44 -5.35 -10.14 1.65
CA ASN A 44 -5.11 -9.51 2.95
C ASN A 44 -5.06 -7.99 2.86
N ASP A 45 -4.33 -7.43 1.89
CA ASP A 45 -4.21 -5.98 1.72
C ASP A 45 -5.56 -5.34 1.38
N VAL A 46 -6.36 -5.98 0.52
CA VAL A 46 -7.70 -5.52 0.15
C VAL A 46 -8.65 -5.56 1.33
N GLU A 47 -8.66 -6.67 2.10
CA GLU A 47 -9.53 -6.82 3.27
C GLU A 47 -9.15 -5.86 4.40
N GLU A 48 -7.87 -5.71 4.69
CA GLU A 48 -7.39 -4.80 5.71
C GLU A 48 -7.72 -3.34 5.34
N ALA A 49 -7.53 -2.94 4.08
CA ALA A 49 -7.90 -1.61 3.61
C ALA A 49 -9.41 -1.36 3.71
N PHE A 50 -10.24 -2.34 3.35
CA PHE A 50 -11.70 -2.26 3.51
C PHE A 50 -12.11 -2.10 4.97
N ASN A 51 -11.55 -2.94 5.85
CA ASN A 51 -11.84 -2.92 7.28
C ASN A 51 -11.41 -1.61 7.93
N ALA A 52 -10.27 -1.04 7.52
CA ALA A 52 -9.82 0.27 7.98
C ALA A 52 -10.81 1.38 7.60
N GLY A 53 -11.30 1.38 6.36
CA GLY A 53 -12.31 2.32 5.90
C GLY A 53 -13.64 2.19 6.65
N ALA A 54 -14.12 0.96 6.85
CA ALA A 54 -15.35 0.69 7.60
C ALA A 54 -15.22 1.13 9.06
N PHE A 55 -14.07 0.85 9.70
CA PHE A 55 -13.79 1.27 11.06
C PHE A 55 -13.72 2.80 11.19
N ALA A 56 -13.13 3.49 10.21
CA ALA A 56 -13.07 4.95 10.18
C ALA A 56 -14.47 5.58 10.15
N VAL A 57 -15.35 5.09 9.26
CA VAL A 57 -16.74 5.57 9.17
C VAL A 57 -17.50 5.29 10.47
N LYS A 58 -17.38 4.09 11.03
CA LYS A 58 -18.02 3.75 12.30
C LYS A 58 -17.58 4.69 13.42
N SER A 59 -16.28 4.88 13.58
CA SER A 59 -15.71 5.75 14.60
C SER A 59 -16.18 7.20 14.45
N ALA A 60 -16.22 7.72 13.22
CA ALA A 60 -16.74 9.06 12.95
C ALA A 60 -18.23 9.21 13.33
N CYS A 61 -19.05 8.18 13.05
CA CYS A 61 -20.46 8.16 13.48
C CYS A 61 -20.63 8.07 15.01
N GLU A 62 -19.66 7.49 15.71
CA GLU A 62 -19.61 7.43 17.18
C GLU A 62 -19.07 8.73 17.82
N GLY A 63 -18.71 9.72 17.01
CA GLY A 63 -18.28 11.06 17.45
C GLY A 63 -16.78 11.20 17.66
N GLU A 64 -15.98 10.22 17.21
CA GLU A 64 -14.53 10.31 17.28
C GLU A 64 -13.98 11.35 16.28
N THR A 65 -13.15 12.26 16.75
CA THR A 65 -12.50 13.31 15.94
C THR A 65 -10.99 13.37 16.20
N ASP A 66 -10.27 14.02 15.33
CA ASP A 66 -8.82 14.25 15.43
C ASP A 66 -7.99 12.98 15.61
N LYS A 67 -8.47 11.88 15.02
CA LYS A 67 -7.83 10.57 15.08
C LYS A 67 -7.65 9.98 13.70
N MET A 68 -6.61 9.17 13.56
CA MET A 68 -6.33 8.38 12.38
C MET A 68 -6.52 6.90 12.69
N VAL A 69 -7.14 6.16 11.76
CA VAL A 69 -7.16 4.70 11.83
C VAL A 69 -5.79 4.16 11.46
N ILE A 70 -5.26 3.30 12.30
CA ILE A 70 -4.00 2.60 12.05
C ILE A 70 -4.18 1.10 12.12
N PHE A 71 -3.30 0.38 11.44
CA PHE A 71 -3.19 -1.06 11.51
C PHE A 71 -2.35 -1.47 12.72
N LYS A 72 -2.94 -2.24 13.62
CA LYS A 72 -2.21 -2.87 14.72
C LYS A 72 -1.97 -4.34 14.36
N ARG A 73 -0.70 -4.67 14.18
CA ARG A 73 -0.26 -6.04 13.94
C ARG A 73 -0.24 -6.83 15.24
N ASP A 74 -0.74 -8.05 15.18
CA ASP A 74 -0.74 -9.00 16.28
C ASP A 74 -0.57 -10.44 15.76
N THR A 75 -0.58 -11.41 16.66
CA THR A 75 -0.58 -12.83 16.34
C THR A 75 -1.70 -13.52 17.11
N ASP A 76 -2.38 -14.47 16.47
CA ASP A 76 -3.37 -15.31 17.13
C ASP A 76 -2.72 -16.37 18.05
N GLN A 77 -3.54 -17.18 18.71
CA GLN A 77 -3.08 -18.26 19.59
C GLN A 77 -2.25 -19.34 18.89
N ASN A 78 -2.33 -19.40 17.56
CA ASN A 78 -1.60 -20.35 16.72
C ASN A 78 -0.33 -19.75 16.12
N GLY A 79 -0.04 -18.46 16.41
CA GLY A 79 1.10 -17.75 15.87
C GLY A 79 0.87 -17.16 14.46
N ASN A 80 -0.37 -17.17 13.95
CA ASN A 80 -0.68 -16.57 12.66
C ASN A 80 -0.82 -15.06 12.77
N TYR A 81 -0.51 -14.36 11.69
CA TYR A 81 -0.68 -12.93 11.58
C TYR A 81 -2.16 -12.52 11.71
N VAL A 82 -2.40 -11.49 12.50
CA VAL A 82 -3.71 -10.83 12.65
C VAL A 82 -3.51 -9.32 12.56
N CYS A 83 -4.40 -8.65 11.85
CA CYS A 83 -4.47 -7.20 11.79
C CYS A 83 -5.75 -6.70 12.45
N THR A 84 -5.63 -5.71 13.33
CA THR A 84 -6.76 -5.01 13.93
C THR A 84 -6.66 -3.52 13.67
N ASN A 85 -7.80 -2.85 13.53
CA ASN A 85 -7.84 -1.41 13.37
C ASN A 85 -8.01 -0.73 14.73
N VAL A 86 -7.22 0.29 14.99
CA VAL A 86 -7.30 1.10 16.21
C VAL A 86 -7.20 2.59 15.86
N LEU A 87 -7.67 3.44 16.75
CA LEU A 87 -7.55 4.88 16.62
C LEU A 87 -6.25 5.38 17.26
N MET A 88 -5.57 6.28 16.57
CA MET A 88 -4.40 6.99 17.07
C MET A 88 -4.63 8.50 16.95
N PRO A 89 -4.25 9.33 17.94
CA PRO A 89 -4.30 10.78 17.82
C PRO A 89 -3.55 11.26 16.56
N LEU A 90 -4.15 12.17 15.81
CA LEU A 90 -3.60 12.63 14.53
C LEU A 90 -2.23 13.29 14.69
N GLU A 91 -1.99 13.96 15.80
CA GLU A 91 -0.70 14.59 16.13
C GLU A 91 0.47 13.61 16.19
N LEU A 92 0.21 12.34 16.55
CA LEU A 92 1.24 11.30 16.58
C LEU A 92 1.53 10.70 15.20
N ALA A 93 0.61 10.87 14.25
CA ALA A 93 0.78 10.41 12.87
C ALA A 93 1.35 11.51 11.96
N ALA A 94 1.00 12.76 12.23
CA ALA A 94 1.39 13.90 11.40
C ALA A 94 2.90 14.10 11.41
N ASN A 95 3.48 14.28 10.21
CA ASN A 95 4.91 14.55 10.00
C ASN A 95 5.85 13.46 10.57
N THR A 96 5.35 12.27 10.81
CA THR A 96 6.17 11.12 11.20
C THR A 96 6.35 10.17 10.04
N GLU A 97 7.53 9.58 9.92
CA GLU A 97 7.86 8.60 8.89
C GLU A 97 8.32 7.31 9.57
N LYS A 98 7.61 6.21 9.32
CA LYS A 98 8.02 4.88 9.75
C LYS A 98 8.90 4.26 8.68
N LYS A 99 10.18 4.10 9.00
CA LYS A 99 11.17 3.49 8.11
C LYS A 99 11.33 2.00 8.38
N VAL A 100 11.84 1.29 7.37
CA VAL A 100 12.35 -0.07 7.55
C VAL A 100 13.53 -0.03 8.52
N PRO A 101 13.57 -0.87 9.57
CA PRO A 101 14.72 -0.96 10.46
C PRO A 101 16.01 -1.22 9.69
N ALA A 102 17.07 -0.48 10.02
CA ALA A 102 18.33 -0.56 9.27
C ALA A 102 18.94 -1.98 9.30
N GLU A 103 18.76 -2.70 10.41
CA GLU A 103 19.19 -4.07 10.59
C GLU A 103 18.46 -5.09 9.69
N TRP A 104 17.35 -4.70 9.09
CA TRP A 104 16.64 -5.54 8.12
C TRP A 104 17.17 -5.38 6.71
N ILE A 105 18.05 -4.42 6.48
CA ILE A 105 18.71 -4.17 5.20
C ILE A 105 20.13 -4.74 5.31
N ILE A 106 20.42 -5.77 4.53
CA ILE A 106 21.69 -6.52 4.59
C ILE A 106 22.41 -6.49 3.26
N ASN A 107 23.63 -7.06 3.22
CA ASN A 107 24.47 -7.13 2.02
C ASN A 107 24.70 -5.76 1.37
N ASP A 108 25.13 -4.79 2.16
CA ASP A 108 25.39 -3.41 1.70
C ASP A 108 24.20 -2.75 0.98
N GLY A 109 22.98 -3.03 1.49
CA GLY A 109 21.76 -2.43 0.96
C GLY A 109 21.15 -3.15 -0.25
N THR A 110 21.67 -4.31 -0.62
CA THR A 110 21.20 -5.06 -1.79
C THR A 110 20.22 -6.18 -1.48
N TYR A 111 20.02 -6.50 -0.18
CA TYR A 111 19.14 -7.58 0.25
C TYR A 111 18.41 -7.26 1.55
N VAL A 112 17.44 -8.10 1.93
CA VAL A 112 16.68 -7.96 3.17
C VAL A 112 16.81 -9.22 4.03
N SER A 113 16.70 -9.04 5.34
CA SER A 113 16.79 -10.12 6.31
C SER A 113 15.52 -10.99 6.37
N ASP A 114 15.62 -12.14 7.01
CA ASP A 114 14.47 -13.04 7.24
C ASP A 114 13.39 -12.37 8.13
N GLU A 115 13.77 -11.44 9.00
CA GLU A 115 12.83 -10.66 9.81
C GLU A 115 11.95 -9.77 8.93
N PHE A 116 12.53 -9.12 7.91
CA PHE A 116 11.74 -8.38 6.93
C PHE A 116 10.81 -9.31 6.16
N VAL A 117 11.27 -10.48 5.74
CA VAL A 117 10.44 -11.46 5.04
C VAL A 117 9.27 -11.90 5.92
N LYS A 118 9.50 -12.23 7.18
CA LYS A 118 8.44 -12.56 8.16
C LYS A 118 7.46 -11.41 8.37
N TYR A 119 7.94 -10.17 8.32
CA TYR A 119 7.09 -9.00 8.41
C TYR A 119 6.21 -8.82 7.17
N ALA A 120 6.78 -8.93 5.97
CA ALA A 120 6.12 -8.59 4.72
C ALA A 120 5.26 -9.74 4.16
N LEU A 121 5.68 -10.99 4.36
CA LEU A 121 5.03 -12.15 3.75
C LEU A 121 3.52 -12.26 4.02
N PRO A 122 3.00 -12.05 5.24
CA PRO A 122 1.57 -12.11 5.49
C PRO A 122 0.78 -11.05 4.71
N LEU A 123 1.38 -9.89 4.43
CA LEU A 123 0.72 -8.77 3.77
C LEU A 123 0.47 -9.02 2.27
N ILE A 124 1.21 -9.94 1.67
CA ILE A 124 1.09 -10.30 0.25
C ILE A 124 0.39 -11.65 0.03
N GLN A 125 -0.32 -12.14 1.03
CA GLN A 125 -1.02 -13.43 0.97
C GLN A 125 -2.45 -13.30 0.44
N GLY A 126 -2.95 -14.40 -0.08
CA GLY A 126 -4.29 -14.52 -0.60
C GLY A 126 -4.45 -13.97 -2.03
N ASP A 127 -5.47 -14.48 -2.70
CA ASP A 127 -5.84 -14.07 -4.07
C ASP A 127 -7.12 -13.24 -4.01
N ALA A 128 -6.97 -11.94 -4.12
CA ALA A 128 -8.10 -11.01 -4.18
C ALA A 128 -8.87 -11.25 -5.48
N LYS A 129 -9.87 -12.13 -5.44
CA LYS A 129 -10.75 -12.47 -6.57
C LYS A 129 -11.60 -11.26 -6.97
N ALA A 130 -11.00 -10.34 -7.72
CA ALA A 130 -11.73 -9.20 -8.25
C ALA A 130 -12.92 -9.67 -9.11
N PRO A 131 -14.13 -9.14 -8.90
CA PRO A 131 -15.26 -9.48 -9.74
C PRO A 131 -15.00 -9.07 -11.18
N LEU A 132 -15.34 -9.95 -12.12
CA LEU A 132 -15.17 -9.72 -13.55
C LEU A 132 -16.53 -9.50 -14.23
N GLU A 133 -16.53 -8.68 -15.25
CA GLU A 133 -17.64 -8.49 -16.17
C GLU A 133 -17.10 -8.56 -17.61
N ASN A 134 -17.54 -9.54 -18.38
CA ASN A 134 -17.06 -9.80 -19.75
C ASN A 134 -15.53 -9.94 -19.86
N GLY A 135 -14.90 -10.57 -18.87
CA GLY A 135 -13.45 -10.79 -18.84
C GLY A 135 -12.61 -9.60 -18.36
N LEU A 136 -13.25 -8.49 -18.00
CA LEU A 136 -12.59 -7.30 -17.47
C LEU A 136 -12.93 -7.09 -15.99
N PRO A 137 -12.02 -6.50 -15.18
CA PRO A 137 -12.32 -6.15 -13.81
C PRO A 137 -13.55 -5.24 -13.71
N ARG A 138 -14.50 -5.64 -12.86
CA ARG A 138 -15.70 -4.83 -12.61
C ARG A 138 -15.42 -3.86 -11.46
N PHE A 139 -15.47 -2.58 -11.74
CA PHE A 139 -15.34 -1.53 -10.72
C PHE A 139 -16.71 -1.15 -10.16
N ALA A 140 -16.75 -0.83 -8.86
CA ALA A 140 -17.96 -0.34 -8.21
C ALA A 140 -18.40 1.00 -8.84
N ARG A 141 -19.70 1.10 -9.17
CA ARG A 141 -20.31 2.34 -9.65
C ARG A 141 -21.27 2.83 -8.58
N LEU A 142 -20.85 3.83 -7.83
CA LEU A 142 -21.68 4.41 -6.77
C LEU A 142 -22.72 5.35 -7.37
N LYS A 143 -23.97 5.14 -6.99
CA LYS A 143 -25.05 6.09 -7.30
C LYS A 143 -24.91 7.29 -6.36
N LYS A 144 -24.75 8.49 -6.93
CA LYS A 144 -24.74 9.73 -6.14
C LYS A 144 -26.17 10.03 -5.71
N VAL A 145 -26.40 10.04 -4.41
CA VAL A 145 -27.64 10.46 -3.80
C VAL A 145 -27.36 11.70 -2.96
N TYR A 146 -27.95 12.84 -3.32
CA TYR A 146 -27.78 14.08 -2.58
C TYR A 146 -28.68 14.04 -1.33
N ALA A 147 -28.13 14.46 -0.20
CA ALA A 147 -28.92 14.66 0.99
C ALA A 147 -29.89 15.84 0.79
N GLU A 148 -31.12 15.69 1.26
CA GLU A 148 -32.02 16.83 1.32
C GLU A 148 -31.50 17.82 2.35
N VAL A 149 -31.25 19.05 1.92
CA VAL A 149 -30.88 20.14 2.83
C VAL A 149 -32.15 20.53 3.58
N LYS A 150 -32.20 20.23 4.87
CA LYS A 150 -33.27 20.66 5.75
C LYS A 150 -33.05 22.11 6.16
#